data_4ba6d3d6fcc8f1a4aceab1490c6ec1ba
#
_entry.id   4ba6d3d6fcc8f1a4aceab1490c6ec1ba
#
_cell.length_a   1.000
_cell.length_b   1.000
_cell.length_c   1.000
_cell.angle_alpha   90.00
_cell.angle_beta   90.00
_cell.angle_gamma   90.00
#
_symmetry.space_group_name_H-M   'P 1'
#
loop_
_entity.id
_entity.type
_entity.pdbx_description
1 polymer ?
#
loop_
_entity_poly.entity_id
_entity_poly.type
_entity_poly.pdbx_seq_one_letter_code
_entity_poly.pdbx_strand_id
1 'polypeptide(L)'
;MPTSLCRYCYVVMAFALTGAAATASPATPADRLTDYSHRLPLRTVSSQAIVRLPLPRAVYLNARSPALHDLRVFDAVGASMPFALIDQAPPAVEKKATAPVAIFPLYGAARDTGQMPESLQIRTRSDGAVISVTTPSRAASDELQSLILDLQPAALAAKVSAAAPVGALALSLPQGADNYNAHVAIDVSNDLQDWDLLAEAAVSWLVNDRGASVGKHRIEFSPRPFRYARIRWLEGKPLAFADINAEYVVQQYAAMQLETIVLPGQPAAEGRDVMYAAPVAIPAIAVGFVFEGQNVVMPVIVGQYQTTRSRKPGERVVTRLQPI
;
A
#
# COMPACT_ATOMS: atom_id res chain seq x y z
N MET A 1 -14.39 -66.61 -21.12
CA MET A 1 -15.75 -67.15 -20.94
C MET A 1 -15.93 -67.47 -19.50
N PRO A 2 -17.00 -67.17 -18.77
CA PRO A 2 -18.29 -66.62 -19.21
C PRO A 2 -18.67 -65.31 -18.44
N THR A 3 -19.38 -64.48 -19.09
CA THR A 3 -20.56 -63.64 -18.85
C THR A 3 -21.24 -63.74 -17.48
N SER A 4 -21.39 -62.60 -16.82
CA SER A 4 -22.37 -62.40 -15.74
C SER A 4 -23.13 -61.09 -15.96
N LEU A 5 -24.44 -61.22 -16.17
CA LEU A 5 -25.45 -60.16 -16.29
C LEU A 5 -25.61 -59.41 -14.95
N CYS A 6 -25.61 -58.11 -15.04
CA CYS A 6 -26.05 -57.25 -13.94
C CYS A 6 -27.47 -56.73 -14.22
N ARG A 7 -28.42 -57.13 -13.35
CA ARG A 7 -29.84 -56.75 -13.38
C ARG A 7 -30.03 -55.32 -12.96
N TYR A 8 -30.63 -54.51 -13.78
CA TYR A 8 -31.14 -53.18 -13.40
C TYR A 8 -32.47 -53.34 -12.64
N CYS A 9 -32.47 -52.81 -11.43
CA CYS A 9 -33.69 -52.69 -10.61
C CYS A 9 -34.20 -51.25 -10.78
N TYR A 10 -35.32 -51.07 -11.49
CA TYR A 10 -36.01 -49.79 -11.58
C TYR A 10 -36.96 -49.66 -10.38
N VAL A 11 -36.69 -48.67 -9.52
CA VAL A 11 -37.64 -48.21 -8.51
C VAL A 11 -38.38 -47.01 -9.08
N VAL A 12 -39.66 -47.22 -9.41
CA VAL A 12 -40.54 -46.10 -9.80
C VAL A 12 -41.07 -45.48 -8.51
N MET A 13 -40.60 -44.30 -8.20
CA MET A 13 -41.11 -43.50 -7.09
C MET A 13 -42.11 -42.47 -7.64
N ALA A 14 -43.40 -42.71 -7.36
CA ALA A 14 -44.47 -41.78 -7.71
C ALA A 14 -44.37 -40.55 -6.79
N PHE A 15 -43.98 -39.40 -7.34
CA PHE A 15 -44.04 -38.10 -6.64
C PHE A 15 -45.45 -37.53 -6.76
N ALA A 16 -46.16 -37.42 -5.65
CA ALA A 16 -47.38 -36.63 -5.57
C ALA A 16 -47.01 -35.14 -5.61
N LEU A 17 -47.40 -34.45 -6.68
CA LEU A 17 -47.31 -32.99 -6.74
C LEU A 17 -48.34 -32.37 -5.79
N THR A 18 -47.93 -32.00 -4.58
CA THR A 18 -48.64 -31.02 -3.82
C THR A 18 -48.24 -29.62 -4.32
N GLY A 19 -49.15 -28.99 -5.05
CA GLY A 19 -48.99 -27.60 -5.51
C GLY A 19 -48.93 -26.64 -4.35
N ALA A 20 -47.73 -26.25 -3.96
CA ALA A 20 -47.50 -25.09 -3.14
C ALA A 20 -47.74 -23.85 -3.99
N ALA A 21 -48.85 -23.13 -3.72
CA ALA A 21 -49.07 -21.79 -4.26
C ALA A 21 -47.93 -20.89 -3.80
N ALA A 22 -46.99 -20.61 -4.71
CA ALA A 22 -45.97 -19.58 -4.47
C ALA A 22 -46.68 -18.25 -4.34
N THR A 23 -46.78 -17.73 -3.10
CA THR A 23 -47.16 -16.35 -2.86
C THR A 23 -46.12 -15.49 -3.53
N ALA A 24 -46.45 -14.90 -4.70
CA ALA A 24 -45.61 -13.91 -5.37
C ALA A 24 -45.38 -12.77 -4.38
N SER A 25 -44.14 -12.61 -3.92
CA SER A 25 -43.71 -11.39 -3.23
C SER A 25 -44.09 -10.19 -4.11
N PRO A 26 -44.66 -9.11 -3.55
CA PRO A 26 -44.97 -7.92 -4.32
C PRO A 26 -43.70 -7.46 -5.03
N ALA A 27 -43.71 -7.46 -6.34
CA ALA A 27 -42.58 -6.97 -7.14
C ALA A 27 -42.37 -5.52 -6.74
N THR A 28 -41.17 -5.19 -6.26
CA THR A 28 -40.74 -3.80 -6.04
C THR A 28 -40.99 -3.05 -7.33
N PRO A 29 -41.70 -1.89 -7.30
CA PRO A 29 -41.96 -1.13 -8.52
C PRO A 29 -40.64 -0.86 -9.22
N ALA A 30 -40.57 -1.15 -10.51
CA ALA A 30 -39.38 -0.92 -11.29
C ALA A 30 -39.08 0.59 -11.33
N ASP A 31 -37.83 0.97 -11.04
CA ASP A 31 -37.37 2.35 -11.13
C ASP A 31 -37.65 2.91 -12.55
N ARG A 32 -38.17 4.14 -12.63
CA ARG A 32 -38.46 4.82 -13.88
C ARG A 32 -37.52 6.00 -14.04
N LEU A 33 -37.18 6.35 -15.29
CA LEU A 33 -36.36 7.52 -15.60
C LEU A 33 -36.92 8.82 -15.00
N THR A 34 -38.25 8.92 -14.87
CA THR A 34 -38.96 10.10 -14.33
C THR A 34 -38.81 10.28 -12.83
N ASP A 35 -38.37 9.24 -12.12
CA ASP A 35 -38.19 9.25 -10.67
C ASP A 35 -36.91 9.97 -10.24
N TYR A 36 -36.04 10.29 -11.23
CA TYR A 36 -34.71 10.87 -11.01
C TYR A 36 -34.66 12.33 -11.52
N SER A 37 -34.19 13.23 -10.64
CA SER A 37 -34.10 14.67 -10.95
C SER A 37 -32.93 15.02 -11.88
N HIS A 38 -31.88 14.19 -11.94
CA HIS A 38 -30.70 14.42 -12.75
C HIS A 38 -30.42 13.22 -13.67
N ARG A 39 -29.99 13.51 -14.89
CA ARG A 39 -29.64 12.49 -15.89
C ARG A 39 -28.36 12.87 -16.59
N LEU A 40 -27.50 11.90 -16.80
CA LEU A 40 -26.24 12.05 -17.51
C LEU A 40 -26.19 11.01 -18.65
N PRO A 41 -25.97 11.42 -19.90
CA PRO A 41 -25.88 10.48 -21.01
C PRO A 41 -24.58 9.70 -20.92
N LEU A 42 -24.68 8.36 -20.97
CA LEU A 42 -23.54 7.46 -21.08
C LEU A 42 -23.31 7.13 -22.56
N ARG A 43 -22.06 7.29 -23.00
CA ARG A 43 -21.63 6.87 -24.33
C ARG A 43 -20.58 5.79 -24.19
N THR A 44 -20.85 4.61 -24.72
CA THR A 44 -19.91 3.51 -24.77
C THR A 44 -19.44 3.33 -26.20
N VAL A 45 -18.15 3.22 -26.42
CA VAL A 45 -17.55 2.90 -27.74
C VAL A 45 -17.12 1.45 -27.83
N SER A 46 -17.43 0.65 -26.82
CA SER A 46 -17.01 -0.75 -26.72
C SER A 46 -18.19 -1.69 -26.96
N SER A 47 -17.95 -2.76 -27.70
CA SER A 47 -18.87 -3.90 -27.87
C SER A 47 -18.75 -4.95 -26.75
N GLN A 48 -18.03 -4.64 -25.68
CA GLN A 48 -17.85 -5.56 -24.56
C GLN A 48 -19.12 -5.68 -23.73
N ALA A 49 -19.40 -6.88 -23.23
CA ALA A 49 -20.55 -7.15 -22.38
C ALA A 49 -20.51 -6.42 -21.03
N ILE A 50 -19.30 -6.10 -20.54
CA ILE A 50 -19.08 -5.33 -19.30
C ILE A 50 -18.21 -4.13 -19.65
N VAL A 51 -18.71 -2.94 -19.32
CA VAL A 51 -18.01 -1.69 -19.55
C VAL A 51 -17.76 -1.00 -18.21
N ARG A 52 -16.53 -0.58 -18.01
CA ARG A 52 -16.13 0.22 -16.83
C ARG A 52 -16.11 1.69 -17.22
N LEU A 53 -16.83 2.50 -16.46
CA LEU A 53 -16.95 3.94 -16.70
C LEU A 53 -16.58 4.71 -15.43
N PRO A 54 -15.75 5.77 -15.53
CA PRO A 54 -15.53 6.67 -14.41
C PRO A 54 -16.80 7.46 -14.15
N LEU A 55 -17.19 7.59 -12.88
CA LEU A 55 -18.34 8.42 -12.51
C LEU A 55 -18.00 9.90 -12.71
N PRO A 56 -18.82 10.65 -13.48
CA PRO A 56 -18.61 12.08 -13.64
C PRO A 56 -18.81 12.84 -12.32
N ARG A 57 -18.08 13.95 -12.14
CA ARG A 57 -18.22 14.84 -10.98
C ARG A 57 -19.68 15.21 -10.67
N ALA A 58 -20.49 15.46 -11.70
CA ALA A 58 -21.89 15.81 -11.54
C ALA A 58 -22.71 14.77 -10.76
N VAL A 59 -22.35 13.48 -10.79
CA VAL A 59 -22.99 12.43 -9.99
C VAL A 59 -22.78 12.72 -8.51
N TYR A 60 -21.54 12.98 -8.09
CA TYR A 60 -21.20 13.24 -6.70
C TYR A 60 -21.83 14.56 -6.17
N LEU A 61 -21.92 15.57 -7.01
CA LEU A 61 -22.52 16.87 -6.64
C LEU A 61 -24.04 16.79 -6.42
N ASN A 62 -24.71 15.88 -7.11
CA ASN A 62 -26.18 15.81 -7.12
C ASN A 62 -26.75 14.57 -6.39
N ALA A 63 -25.89 13.66 -5.95
CA ALA A 63 -26.31 12.50 -5.18
C ALA A 63 -26.85 12.93 -3.80
N ARG A 64 -27.88 12.24 -3.34
CA ARG A 64 -28.50 12.43 -2.02
C ARG A 64 -28.06 11.36 -1.01
N SER A 65 -27.40 10.33 -1.48
CA SER A 65 -26.84 9.25 -0.66
C SER A 65 -25.31 9.32 -0.64
N PRO A 66 -24.66 9.33 0.52
CA PRO A 66 -23.20 9.30 0.61
C PRO A 66 -22.59 8.08 -0.10
N ALA A 67 -23.30 6.95 -0.08
CA ALA A 67 -22.88 5.70 -0.72
C ALA A 67 -23.46 5.53 -2.13
N LEU A 68 -24.00 6.60 -2.74
CA LEU A 68 -24.58 6.60 -4.10
C LEU A 68 -25.70 5.56 -4.30
N HIS A 69 -26.44 5.21 -3.25
CA HIS A 69 -27.54 4.24 -3.34
C HIS A 69 -28.72 4.73 -4.20
N ASP A 70 -28.78 6.02 -4.49
CA ASP A 70 -29.74 6.67 -5.35
C ASP A 70 -29.33 6.72 -6.83
N LEU A 71 -28.18 6.17 -7.18
CA LEU A 71 -27.74 6.03 -8.56
C LEU A 71 -28.46 4.86 -9.24
N ARG A 72 -28.83 5.05 -10.52
CA ARG A 72 -29.35 4.00 -11.41
C ARG A 72 -28.77 4.16 -12.78
N VAL A 73 -28.67 3.04 -13.48
CA VAL A 73 -28.28 3.01 -14.90
C VAL A 73 -29.49 2.52 -15.72
N PHE A 74 -29.76 3.20 -16.79
CA PHE A 74 -30.84 2.86 -17.70
C PHE A 74 -30.30 2.66 -19.11
N ASP A 75 -30.90 1.75 -19.86
CA ASP A 75 -30.62 1.58 -21.28
C ASP A 75 -31.32 2.67 -22.14
N ALA A 76 -31.15 2.59 -23.45
CA ALA A 76 -31.75 3.53 -24.39
C ALA A 76 -33.28 3.50 -24.45
N VAL A 77 -33.91 2.41 -24.02
CA VAL A 77 -35.37 2.27 -23.97
C VAL A 77 -35.95 2.57 -22.59
N GLY A 78 -35.09 2.88 -21.62
CA GLY A 78 -35.50 3.29 -20.28
C GLY A 78 -35.66 2.11 -19.30
N ALA A 79 -35.14 0.93 -19.62
CA ALA A 79 -35.10 -0.19 -18.70
C ALA A 79 -33.90 -0.08 -17.76
N SER A 80 -34.11 -0.35 -16.47
CA SER A 80 -33.04 -0.33 -15.47
C SER A 80 -32.03 -1.46 -15.72
N MET A 81 -30.75 -1.10 -15.75
CA MET A 81 -29.65 -2.03 -15.96
C MET A 81 -28.89 -2.32 -14.67
N PRO A 82 -28.41 -3.55 -14.47
CA PRO A 82 -27.56 -3.88 -13.34
C PRO A 82 -26.20 -3.19 -13.46
N PHE A 83 -25.68 -2.68 -12.34
CA PHE A 83 -24.36 -2.09 -12.25
C PHE A 83 -23.74 -2.37 -10.88
N ALA A 84 -22.43 -2.20 -10.77
CA ALA A 84 -21.70 -2.25 -9.51
C ALA A 84 -20.81 -1.01 -9.40
N LEU A 85 -20.76 -0.43 -8.21
CA LEU A 85 -19.78 0.59 -7.87
C LEU A 85 -18.48 -0.11 -7.47
N ILE A 86 -17.39 0.35 -8.03
CA ILE A 86 -16.05 -0.17 -7.74
C ILE A 86 -15.22 1.00 -7.22
N ASP A 87 -14.76 0.90 -5.99
CA ASP A 87 -13.78 1.84 -5.48
C ASP A 87 -12.45 1.62 -6.20
N GLN A 88 -12.05 2.61 -6.96
CA GLN A 88 -10.76 2.58 -7.62
C GLN A 88 -9.73 3.23 -6.72
N ALA A 89 -8.93 2.42 -6.04
CA ALA A 89 -7.74 2.94 -5.40
C ALA A 89 -6.87 3.64 -6.46
N PRO A 90 -6.29 4.80 -6.14
CA PRO A 90 -5.38 5.47 -7.07
C PRO A 90 -4.28 4.49 -7.50
N PRO A 91 -3.93 4.44 -8.79
CA PRO A 91 -2.90 3.54 -9.26
C PRO A 91 -1.60 3.83 -8.50
N ALA A 92 -1.10 2.81 -7.81
CA ALA A 92 0.21 2.89 -7.19
C ALA A 92 1.26 2.61 -8.26
N VAL A 93 2.21 3.52 -8.42
CA VAL A 93 3.39 3.30 -9.24
C VAL A 93 4.51 2.88 -8.31
N GLU A 94 5.07 1.70 -8.57
CA GLU A 94 6.25 1.25 -7.86
C GLU A 94 7.43 2.12 -8.28
N LYS A 95 8.03 2.80 -7.33
CA LYS A 95 9.22 3.62 -7.52
C LYS A 95 10.37 3.02 -6.72
N LYS A 96 11.54 2.96 -7.34
CA LYS A 96 12.77 2.58 -6.64
C LYS A 96 13.49 3.84 -6.15
N ALA A 97 13.88 3.82 -4.88
CA ALA A 97 14.74 4.82 -4.29
C ALA A 97 16.04 4.15 -3.88
N THR A 98 17.18 4.76 -4.19
CA THR A 98 18.50 4.19 -3.92
C THR A 98 19.28 5.13 -3.02
N ALA A 99 19.95 4.56 -2.02
CA ALA A 99 20.84 5.31 -1.15
C ALA A 99 22.01 4.46 -0.64
N PRO A 100 23.18 5.09 -0.37
CA PRO A 100 24.34 4.41 0.17
C PRO A 100 24.10 3.96 1.61
N VAL A 101 24.56 2.77 1.97
CA VAL A 101 24.43 2.12 3.27
C VAL A 101 25.70 2.33 4.09
N ALA A 102 25.57 2.49 5.39
CA ALA A 102 26.75 2.49 6.26
C ALA A 102 27.30 1.06 6.40
N ILE A 103 28.60 0.88 6.11
CA ILE A 103 29.28 -0.41 6.09
C ILE A 103 30.21 -0.51 7.30
N PHE A 104 30.08 -1.59 8.06
CA PHE A 104 30.91 -1.91 9.24
C PHE A 104 31.61 -3.26 9.02
N PRO A 105 32.90 -3.25 8.63
CA PRO A 105 33.65 -4.48 8.45
C PRO A 105 33.91 -5.19 9.78
N LEU A 106 33.66 -6.49 9.81
CA LEU A 106 33.92 -7.34 10.94
C LEU A 106 35.13 -8.24 10.64
N TYR A 107 36.14 -8.18 11.50
CA TYR A 107 37.36 -8.97 11.38
C TYR A 107 37.42 -10.01 12.50
N GLY A 108 38.03 -11.16 12.23
CA GLY A 108 38.20 -12.22 13.19
C GLY A 108 39.27 -13.24 12.75
N ALA A 109 39.58 -14.21 13.61
CA ALA A 109 40.55 -15.23 13.27
C ALA A 109 40.07 -16.12 12.11
N ALA A 110 40.96 -16.51 11.23
CA ALA A 110 40.73 -17.17 9.93
C ALA A 110 39.90 -18.49 9.95
N ARG A 111 39.36 -18.92 11.08
CA ARG A 111 38.64 -20.20 11.26
C ARG A 111 37.19 -20.08 11.71
N ASP A 112 36.69 -18.87 11.98
CA ASP A 112 35.32 -18.71 12.47
C ASP A 112 34.34 -18.45 11.31
N THR A 113 33.97 -19.53 10.62
CA THR A 113 32.95 -19.50 9.59
C THR A 113 31.56 -19.41 10.24
N GLY A 114 31.06 -18.20 10.42
CA GLY A 114 29.61 -17.97 10.56
C GLY A 114 29.05 -17.66 11.94
N GLN A 115 29.83 -17.76 13.03
CA GLN A 115 29.39 -17.31 14.36
C GLN A 115 29.86 -15.87 14.61
N MET A 116 29.00 -15.04 15.19
CA MET A 116 29.43 -13.71 15.69
C MET A 116 30.45 -13.94 16.83
N PRO A 117 31.57 -13.17 16.85
CA PRO A 117 32.52 -13.24 17.97
C PRO A 117 31.81 -12.92 19.29
N GLU A 118 32.00 -13.70 20.31
CA GLU A 118 31.41 -13.52 21.66
C GLU A 118 31.74 -12.13 22.30
N SER A 119 32.72 -11.43 21.75
CA SER A 119 33.22 -10.16 22.27
C SER A 119 32.98 -8.97 21.36
N LEU A 120 31.92 -9.01 20.54
CA LEU A 120 31.57 -7.91 19.66
C LEU A 120 31.03 -6.71 20.44
N GLN A 121 31.69 -5.55 20.35
CA GLN A 121 31.20 -4.30 20.88
C GLN A 121 30.56 -3.46 19.78
N ILE A 122 29.24 -3.32 19.84
CA ILE A 122 28.49 -2.45 18.94
C ILE A 122 28.15 -1.15 19.69
N ARG A 123 28.64 -0.02 19.18
CA ARG A 123 28.27 1.30 19.70
C ARG A 123 27.18 1.89 18.84
N THR A 124 26.07 2.20 19.48
CA THR A 124 24.90 2.80 18.82
C THR A 124 24.70 4.23 19.34
N ARG A 125 24.09 5.04 18.50
CA ARG A 125 23.60 6.38 18.90
C ARG A 125 22.27 6.24 19.65
N SER A 126 21.78 7.32 20.24
CA SER A 126 20.48 7.34 20.94
C SER A 126 19.28 7.04 20.05
N ASP A 127 19.39 7.24 18.74
CA ASP A 127 18.41 6.86 17.72
C ASP A 127 18.55 5.40 17.28
N GLY A 128 19.52 4.67 17.86
CA GLY A 128 19.82 3.27 17.57
C GLY A 128 20.69 3.04 16.34
N ALA A 129 21.14 4.09 15.63
CA ALA A 129 22.06 3.94 14.50
C ALA A 129 23.42 3.41 14.99
N VAL A 130 23.99 2.44 14.24
CA VAL A 130 25.31 1.89 14.54
C VAL A 130 26.39 2.92 14.23
N ILE A 131 27.17 3.31 15.25
CA ILE A 131 28.30 4.26 15.10
C ILE A 131 29.58 3.50 14.78
N SER A 132 29.82 2.38 15.47
CA SER A 132 31.00 1.57 15.25
C SER A 132 30.76 0.13 15.71
N VAL A 133 31.40 -0.78 15.02
CA VAL A 133 31.50 -2.20 15.41
C VAL A 133 32.97 -2.47 15.67
N THR A 134 33.31 -2.83 16.89
CA THR A 134 34.71 -3.06 17.27
C THR A 134 34.83 -4.46 17.87
N THR A 135 35.75 -5.22 17.35
CA THR A 135 36.25 -6.42 18.02
C THR A 135 37.38 -6.03 18.98
N PRO A 136 37.46 -6.58 20.19
CA PRO A 136 38.39 -6.11 21.25
C PRO A 136 39.86 -6.24 20.94
N SER A 137 40.24 -7.02 19.94
CA SER A 137 41.64 -7.16 19.53
C SER A 137 41.71 -7.47 18.03
N ARG A 138 42.22 -6.54 17.25
CA ARG A 138 42.65 -6.84 15.88
C ARG A 138 44.08 -7.36 15.94
N ALA A 139 44.22 -8.67 15.92
CA ALA A 139 45.53 -9.28 15.69
C ALA A 139 45.96 -9.04 14.24
N ALA A 140 47.27 -9.02 13.99
CA ALA A 140 47.80 -8.83 12.61
C ALA A 140 47.36 -9.97 11.64
N SER A 141 46.78 -11.06 12.16
CA SER A 141 46.25 -12.22 11.45
C SER A 141 44.73 -12.18 11.23
N ASP A 142 44.04 -11.13 11.66
CA ASP A 142 42.58 -11.07 11.52
C ASP A 142 42.17 -10.80 10.09
N GLU A 143 41.37 -11.70 9.54
CA GLU A 143 40.82 -11.61 8.20
C GLU A 143 39.39 -11.00 8.25
N LEU A 144 38.97 -10.39 7.14
CA LEU A 144 37.59 -9.91 7.01
C LEU A 144 36.65 -11.12 7.00
N GLN A 145 35.74 -11.17 7.96
CA GLN A 145 34.76 -12.25 8.11
C GLN A 145 33.40 -11.90 7.49
N SER A 146 32.92 -10.70 7.75
CA SER A 146 31.63 -10.24 7.26
C SER A 146 31.57 -8.72 7.21
N LEU A 147 30.55 -8.20 6.50
CA LEU A 147 30.19 -6.79 6.50
C LEU A 147 28.83 -6.64 7.14
N ILE A 148 28.74 -5.82 8.17
CA ILE A 148 27.45 -5.41 8.75
C ILE A 148 27.05 -4.08 8.10
N LEU A 149 25.78 -4.00 7.71
CA LEU A 149 25.18 -2.85 7.04
C LEU A 149 24.10 -2.25 7.94
N ASP A 150 24.12 -0.94 8.17
CA ASP A 150 23.00 -0.23 8.79
C ASP A 150 22.24 0.55 7.71
N LEU A 151 20.98 0.18 7.51
CA LEU A 151 20.14 0.74 6.46
C LEU A 151 19.35 1.98 6.93
N GLN A 152 19.33 2.28 8.22
CA GLN A 152 18.57 3.41 8.72
C GLN A 152 19.07 4.77 8.19
N PRO A 153 20.38 5.07 8.15
CA PRO A 153 20.87 6.29 7.51
C PRO A 153 20.53 6.38 6.03
N ALA A 154 20.59 5.23 5.32
CA ALA A 154 20.23 5.14 3.91
C ALA A 154 18.75 5.45 3.67
N ALA A 155 17.85 4.93 4.48
CA ALA A 155 16.42 5.22 4.39
C ALA A 155 16.13 6.72 4.57
N LEU A 156 16.80 7.37 5.54
CA LEU A 156 16.71 8.82 5.74
C LEU A 156 17.23 9.60 4.53
N ALA A 157 18.37 9.22 3.97
CA ALA A 157 18.94 9.85 2.78
C ALA A 157 18.04 9.69 1.54
N ALA A 158 17.42 8.53 1.39
CA ALA A 158 16.44 8.26 0.33
C ALA A 158 15.08 8.93 0.55
N LYS A 159 14.86 9.56 1.72
CA LYS A 159 13.57 10.15 2.14
C LYS A 159 12.43 9.12 2.12
N VAL A 160 12.72 7.91 2.53
CA VAL A 160 11.74 6.83 2.68
C VAL A 160 11.57 6.46 4.15
N SER A 161 10.49 5.76 4.47
CA SER A 161 10.29 5.24 5.82
C SER A 161 11.41 4.27 6.21
N ALA A 162 11.83 4.26 7.46
CA ALA A 162 12.76 3.26 7.99
C ALA A 162 12.24 1.81 7.85
N ALA A 163 10.92 1.65 7.73
CA ALA A 163 10.26 0.38 7.46
C ALA A 163 9.99 0.14 5.95
N ALA A 164 10.57 0.94 5.04
CA ALA A 164 10.39 0.74 3.62
C ALA A 164 11.05 -0.58 3.18
N PRO A 165 10.35 -1.40 2.36
CA PRO A 165 10.93 -2.64 1.88
C PRO A 165 12.16 -2.40 1.01
N VAL A 166 13.21 -3.16 1.25
CA VAL A 166 14.41 -3.22 0.41
C VAL A 166 14.26 -4.40 -0.54
N GLY A 167 14.52 -4.18 -1.83
CA GLY A 167 14.38 -5.20 -2.87
C GLY A 167 15.71 -5.61 -3.51
N ALA A 168 16.79 -4.83 -3.31
CA ALA A 168 18.12 -5.18 -3.79
C ALA A 168 19.23 -4.46 -3.03
N LEU A 169 20.42 -5.05 -3.07
CA LEU A 169 21.69 -4.40 -2.71
C LEU A 169 22.60 -4.36 -3.94
N ALA A 170 23.09 -3.17 -4.27
CA ALA A 170 24.05 -2.96 -5.35
C ALA A 170 25.45 -2.73 -4.73
N LEU A 171 26.39 -3.59 -5.09
CA LEU A 171 27.74 -3.61 -4.53
C LEU A 171 28.70 -2.91 -5.52
N SER A 172 29.60 -2.08 -5.01
CA SER A 172 30.66 -1.44 -5.80
C SER A 172 32.02 -1.96 -5.36
N LEU A 173 32.82 -2.39 -6.31
CA LEU A 173 34.16 -2.86 -6.02
C LEU A 173 35.12 -1.69 -5.75
N PRO A 174 36.12 -1.86 -4.89
CA PRO A 174 37.19 -0.91 -4.74
C PRO A 174 38.03 -0.85 -6.01
N GLN A 175 38.67 0.29 -6.26
CA GLN A 175 39.53 0.46 -7.42
C GLN A 175 40.68 -0.56 -7.44
N GLY A 176 40.91 -1.18 -8.58
CA GLY A 176 41.95 -2.20 -8.75
C GLY A 176 41.56 -3.61 -8.29
N ALA A 177 40.33 -3.83 -7.94
CA ALA A 177 39.82 -5.17 -7.61
C ALA A 177 39.24 -5.84 -8.86
N ASP A 178 40.03 -6.05 -9.89
CA ASP A 178 39.62 -6.71 -11.10
C ASP A 178 39.52 -8.24 -10.93
N ASN A 179 38.67 -8.87 -11.73
CA ASN A 179 38.51 -10.34 -11.75
C ASN A 179 38.10 -10.96 -10.42
N TYR A 180 37.17 -10.28 -9.72
CA TYR A 180 36.59 -10.77 -8.48
C TYR A 180 35.43 -11.73 -8.76
N ASN A 181 35.41 -12.85 -8.00
CA ASN A 181 34.29 -13.79 -7.99
C ASN A 181 34.12 -14.37 -6.59
N ALA A 182 32.89 -14.36 -6.09
CA ALA A 182 32.54 -14.88 -4.77
C ALA A 182 31.08 -15.34 -4.73
N HIS A 183 30.78 -16.24 -3.80
CA HIS A 183 29.42 -16.59 -3.41
C HIS A 183 29.16 -16.04 -2.00
N VAL A 184 28.13 -15.24 -1.85
CA VAL A 184 27.82 -14.56 -0.60
C VAL A 184 26.43 -14.92 -0.12
N ALA A 185 26.28 -14.96 1.21
CA ALA A 185 24.99 -15.01 1.90
C ALA A 185 24.69 -13.64 2.49
N ILE A 186 23.42 -13.24 2.40
CA ILE A 186 22.89 -12.04 3.03
C ILE A 186 21.94 -12.49 4.13
N ASP A 187 22.31 -12.20 5.38
CA ASP A 187 21.42 -12.35 6.52
C ASP A 187 20.87 -10.98 6.91
N VAL A 188 19.67 -10.94 7.50
CA VAL A 188 19.03 -9.71 7.94
C VAL A 188 18.60 -9.79 9.39
N SER A 189 18.57 -8.64 10.06
CA SER A 189 18.19 -8.51 11.46
C SER A 189 17.55 -7.15 11.73
N ASN A 190 16.79 -7.05 12.82
CA ASN A 190 16.28 -5.79 13.35
C ASN A 190 16.96 -5.36 14.66
N ASP A 191 17.70 -6.25 15.32
CA ASP A 191 18.28 -6.07 16.65
C ASP A 191 19.76 -6.42 16.76
N LEU A 192 20.39 -6.91 15.67
CA LEU A 192 21.76 -7.40 15.60
C LEU A 192 22.02 -8.70 16.41
N GLN A 193 20.99 -9.35 16.91
CA GLN A 193 21.10 -10.59 17.68
C GLN A 193 20.56 -11.76 16.86
N ASP A 194 19.32 -11.67 16.44
CA ASP A 194 18.67 -12.68 15.63
C ASP A 194 18.83 -12.39 14.14
N TRP A 195 19.37 -13.36 13.39
CA TRP A 195 19.70 -13.23 11.98
C TRP A 195 18.97 -14.27 11.14
N ASP A 196 18.21 -13.80 10.18
CA ASP A 196 17.53 -14.64 9.19
C ASP A 196 18.26 -14.59 7.86
N LEU A 197 18.45 -15.74 7.21
CA LEU A 197 18.95 -15.79 5.84
C LEU A 197 17.95 -15.17 4.89
N LEU A 198 18.36 -14.13 4.17
CA LEU A 198 17.54 -13.46 3.16
C LEU A 198 17.76 -14.02 1.76
N ALA A 199 19.03 -14.14 1.35
CA ALA A 199 19.39 -14.58 0.02
C ALA A 199 20.84 -15.10 -0.04
N GLU A 200 21.10 -15.96 -1.02
CA GLU A 200 22.44 -16.34 -1.45
C GLU A 200 22.63 -15.92 -2.91
N ALA A 201 23.81 -15.40 -3.24
CA ALA A 201 24.06 -14.90 -4.58
C ALA A 201 25.53 -15.02 -4.98
N ALA A 202 25.75 -15.34 -6.23
CA ALA A 202 27.07 -15.18 -6.85
C ALA A 202 27.28 -13.69 -7.22
N VAL A 203 28.42 -13.16 -6.82
CA VAL A 203 28.89 -11.82 -7.14
C VAL A 203 30.14 -11.96 -8.01
N SER A 204 30.15 -11.34 -9.16
CA SER A 204 31.27 -11.42 -10.06
C SER A 204 31.57 -10.07 -10.72
N TRP A 205 32.85 -9.81 -10.95
CA TRP A 205 33.33 -8.67 -11.71
C TRP A 205 34.53 -9.11 -12.51
N LEU A 206 34.37 -9.23 -13.81
CA LEU A 206 35.38 -9.73 -14.71
C LEU A 206 35.75 -8.62 -15.71
N VAL A 207 37.06 -8.41 -15.88
CA VAL A 207 37.62 -7.45 -16.84
C VAL A 207 38.51 -8.22 -17.78
N ASN A 208 38.35 -8.01 -19.08
CA ASN A 208 39.20 -8.63 -20.08
C ASN A 208 40.42 -7.76 -20.42
N ASP A 209 41.35 -8.32 -21.16
CA ASP A 209 42.60 -7.61 -21.61
C ASP A 209 42.36 -6.37 -22.41
N ARG A 210 41.16 -6.13 -22.94
CA ARG A 210 40.74 -4.97 -23.69
C ARG A 210 39.99 -3.95 -22.84
N GLY A 211 39.88 -4.15 -21.53
CA GLY A 211 39.19 -3.27 -20.60
C GLY A 211 37.68 -3.37 -20.63
N ALA A 212 37.07 -4.31 -21.37
CA ALA A 212 35.66 -4.56 -21.29
C ALA A 212 35.32 -5.33 -19.99
N SER A 213 34.33 -4.89 -19.29
CA SER A 213 33.90 -5.52 -18.00
C SER A 213 32.51 -6.13 -18.11
N VAL A 214 32.34 -7.25 -17.44
CA VAL A 214 31.04 -7.88 -17.17
C VAL A 214 30.93 -8.21 -15.70
N GLY A 215 29.81 -7.89 -15.09
CA GLY A 215 29.67 -8.14 -13.65
C GLY A 215 28.24 -8.39 -13.21
N LYS A 216 28.12 -9.23 -12.20
CA LYS A 216 26.89 -9.41 -11.42
C LYS A 216 27.17 -8.91 -10.01
N HIS A 217 26.85 -7.66 -9.78
CA HIS A 217 27.13 -6.96 -8.53
C HIS A 217 25.86 -6.41 -7.86
N ARG A 218 24.70 -6.70 -8.43
CA ARG A 218 23.41 -6.36 -7.87
C ARG A 218 22.70 -7.64 -7.43
N ILE A 219 22.37 -7.71 -6.15
CA ILE A 219 21.71 -8.86 -5.52
C ILE A 219 20.25 -8.48 -5.29
N GLU A 220 19.36 -9.16 -5.98
CA GLU A 220 17.91 -8.99 -5.89
C GLU A 220 17.31 -10.05 -4.97
N PHE A 221 16.30 -9.65 -4.22
CA PHE A 221 15.51 -10.53 -3.36
C PHE A 221 14.07 -10.02 -3.24
N SER A 222 13.19 -10.82 -2.67
CA SER A 222 11.82 -10.40 -2.40
C SER A 222 11.79 -9.21 -1.45
N PRO A 223 11.15 -8.08 -1.84
CA PRO A 223 11.15 -6.88 -1.02
C PRO A 223 10.62 -7.12 0.38
N ARG A 224 11.41 -6.79 1.40
CA ARG A 224 11.00 -6.85 2.81
C ARG A 224 11.69 -5.78 3.64
N PRO A 225 11.06 -5.31 4.73
CA PRO A 225 11.68 -4.35 5.63
C PRO A 225 12.65 -5.06 6.57
N PHE A 226 13.82 -4.48 6.77
CA PHE A 226 14.79 -4.85 7.79
C PHE A 226 15.71 -3.64 8.07
N ARG A 227 16.31 -3.63 9.24
CA ARG A 227 17.19 -2.53 9.66
C ARG A 227 18.66 -2.83 9.38
N TYR A 228 19.10 -4.03 9.66
CA TYR A 228 20.49 -4.46 9.50
C TYR A 228 20.58 -5.58 8.50
N ALA A 229 21.67 -5.60 7.74
CA ALA A 229 22.04 -6.74 6.92
C ALA A 229 23.48 -7.14 7.22
N ARG A 230 23.79 -8.42 7.01
CA ARG A 230 25.14 -8.96 7.13
C ARG A 230 25.47 -9.73 5.85
N ILE A 231 26.59 -9.37 5.24
CA ILE A 231 27.13 -10.08 4.09
C ILE A 231 28.22 -11.02 4.60
N ARG A 232 28.05 -12.33 4.37
CA ARG A 232 29.04 -13.37 4.64
C ARG A 232 29.48 -14.02 3.35
N TRP A 233 30.74 -14.41 3.26
CA TRP A 233 31.28 -15.16 2.13
C TRP A 233 31.10 -16.65 2.38
N LEU A 234 30.41 -17.33 1.46
CA LEU A 234 30.30 -18.77 1.40
C LEU A 234 31.49 -19.37 0.63
N GLU A 235 31.85 -18.67 -0.48
CA GLU A 235 32.99 -19.04 -1.33
C GLU A 235 33.69 -17.78 -1.84
N GLY A 236 34.97 -17.91 -2.15
CA GLY A 236 35.79 -16.81 -2.65
C GLY A 236 36.47 -16.02 -1.54
N LYS A 237 37.22 -14.98 -1.94
CA LYS A 237 37.99 -14.17 -0.98
C LYS A 237 37.12 -13.02 -0.46
N PRO A 238 37.02 -12.83 0.86
CA PRO A 238 36.39 -11.68 1.44
C PRO A 238 36.98 -10.36 0.93
N LEU A 239 36.10 -9.41 0.60
CA LEU A 239 36.47 -8.11 0.07
C LEU A 239 35.64 -7.01 0.71
N ALA A 240 36.30 -5.97 1.19
CA ALA A 240 35.59 -4.75 1.61
C ALA A 240 35.15 -3.99 0.35
N PHE A 241 33.84 -3.95 0.11
CA PHE A 241 33.27 -3.18 -1.01
C PHE A 241 33.48 -1.68 -0.78
N ALA A 242 33.70 -0.92 -1.87
CA ALA A 242 33.85 0.52 -1.80
C ALA A 242 32.57 1.21 -1.35
N ASP A 243 31.46 0.80 -1.95
CA ASP A 243 30.11 1.26 -1.61
C ASP A 243 29.11 0.12 -1.72
N ILE A 244 28.08 0.20 -0.92
CA ILE A 244 26.88 -0.64 -1.04
C ILE A 244 25.67 0.27 -1.03
N ASN A 245 24.83 0.15 -2.04
CA ASN A 245 23.60 0.91 -2.15
C ASN A 245 22.40 0.00 -1.92
N ALA A 246 21.49 0.42 -1.04
CA ALA A 246 20.20 -0.23 -0.87
C ALA A 246 19.15 0.35 -1.83
N GLU A 247 18.43 -0.51 -2.51
CA GLU A 247 17.29 -0.14 -3.35
C GLU A 247 15.98 -0.41 -2.60
N TYR A 248 15.32 0.67 -2.23
CA TYR A 248 14.02 0.64 -1.56
C TYR A 248 12.91 0.58 -2.59
N VAL A 249 11.88 -0.23 -2.31
CA VAL A 249 10.66 -0.29 -3.11
C VAL A 249 9.62 0.60 -2.44
N VAL A 250 9.25 1.68 -3.11
CA VAL A 250 8.29 2.67 -2.60
C VAL A 250 7.08 2.68 -3.51
N GLN A 251 5.90 2.50 -2.92
CA GLN A 251 4.66 2.71 -3.64
C GLN A 251 4.35 4.21 -3.63
N GLN A 252 4.43 4.83 -4.78
CA GLN A 252 4.01 6.20 -4.98
C GLN A 252 2.61 6.20 -5.56
N TYR A 253 1.64 6.64 -4.76
CA TYR A 253 0.29 6.86 -5.27
C TYR A 253 0.26 8.15 -6.09
N ALA A 254 -0.55 8.17 -7.12
CA ALA A 254 -0.80 9.41 -7.87
C ALA A 254 -1.27 10.49 -6.89
N ALA A 255 -0.72 11.69 -7.04
CA ALA A 255 -1.16 12.81 -6.21
C ALA A 255 -2.66 13.01 -6.36
N MET A 256 -3.38 13.01 -5.23
CA MET A 256 -4.81 13.26 -5.23
C MET A 256 -5.03 14.69 -5.68
N GLN A 257 -5.79 14.88 -6.76
CA GLN A 257 -6.18 16.21 -7.19
C GLN A 257 -7.27 16.69 -6.25
N LEU A 258 -6.93 17.67 -5.44
CA LEU A 258 -7.87 18.32 -4.54
C LEU A 258 -8.60 19.44 -5.30
N GLU A 259 -9.90 19.44 -5.20
CA GLU A 259 -10.74 20.50 -5.75
C GLU A 259 -11.39 21.28 -4.61
N THR A 260 -11.36 22.61 -4.69
CA THR A 260 -12.05 23.48 -3.74
C THR A 260 -13.42 23.82 -4.27
N ILE A 261 -14.45 23.55 -3.47
CA ILE A 261 -15.84 23.91 -3.74
C ILE A 261 -16.22 25.03 -2.77
N VAL A 262 -16.60 26.16 -3.31
CA VAL A 262 -17.11 27.27 -2.50
C VAL A 262 -18.61 27.07 -2.31
N LEU A 263 -19.04 27.00 -1.06
CA LEU A 263 -20.44 26.83 -0.68
C LEU A 263 -20.95 28.15 -0.11
N PRO A 264 -22.08 28.71 -0.62
CA PRO A 264 -22.68 29.88 -0.04
C PRO A 264 -23.31 29.54 1.31
N GLY A 265 -23.00 30.34 2.33
CA GLY A 265 -23.60 30.23 3.64
C GLY A 265 -25.02 30.79 3.66
N GLN A 266 -25.93 30.14 4.38
CA GLN A 266 -27.30 30.61 4.64
C GLN A 266 -27.50 30.75 6.16
N PRO A 267 -28.03 31.85 6.66
CA PRO A 267 -28.37 31.98 8.07
C PRO A 267 -29.33 30.85 8.48
N ALA A 268 -29.07 30.22 9.64
CA ALA A 268 -30.03 29.29 10.22
C ALA A 268 -31.30 30.04 10.67
N ALA A 269 -32.42 29.35 10.71
CA ALA A 269 -33.71 29.93 11.12
C ALA A 269 -33.71 30.43 12.56
N GLU A 270 -32.91 29.85 13.40
CA GLU A 270 -32.74 30.20 14.83
C GLU A 270 -31.24 30.23 15.18
N GLY A 271 -30.83 31.28 15.93
CA GLY A 271 -29.47 31.39 16.44
C GLY A 271 -28.53 32.22 15.55
N ARG A 272 -27.22 32.04 15.81
CA ARG A 272 -26.10 32.72 15.10
C ARG A 272 -25.39 31.80 14.11
N ASP A 273 -25.99 30.66 13.83
CA ASP A 273 -25.35 29.63 13.01
C ASP A 273 -25.54 29.94 11.51
N VAL A 274 -24.56 29.51 10.74
CA VAL A 274 -24.59 29.59 9.28
C VAL A 274 -24.58 28.16 8.73
N MET A 275 -25.56 27.86 7.88
CA MET A 275 -25.72 26.56 7.26
C MET A 275 -25.14 26.56 5.85
N TYR A 276 -24.48 25.47 5.49
CA TYR A 276 -23.91 25.23 4.18
C TYR A 276 -24.49 23.95 3.59
N ALA A 277 -25.01 24.01 2.38
CA ALA A 277 -25.50 22.85 1.66
C ALA A 277 -24.32 22.11 1.00
N ALA A 278 -23.69 21.22 1.74
CA ALA A 278 -22.58 20.42 1.23
C ALA A 278 -23.10 19.20 0.45
N PRO A 279 -22.49 18.84 -0.71
CA PRO A 279 -22.77 17.59 -1.39
C PRO A 279 -22.43 16.39 -0.53
N VAL A 280 -23.38 15.54 -0.24
CA VAL A 280 -23.24 14.44 0.73
C VAL A 280 -22.35 13.29 0.26
N ALA A 281 -22.16 13.15 -1.05
CA ALA A 281 -21.36 12.06 -1.65
C ALA A 281 -19.90 12.46 -1.92
N ILE A 282 -19.49 13.69 -1.60
CA ILE A 282 -18.10 14.13 -1.76
C ILE A 282 -17.39 14.05 -0.42
N PRO A 283 -16.32 13.24 -0.29
CA PRO A 283 -15.51 13.23 0.92
C PRO A 283 -14.77 14.56 1.06
N ALA A 284 -15.09 15.32 2.12
CA ALA A 284 -14.36 16.54 2.44
C ALA A 284 -13.07 16.17 3.21
N ILE A 285 -11.93 16.66 2.73
CA ILE A 285 -10.62 16.45 3.38
C ILE A 285 -10.29 17.63 4.31
N ALA A 286 -10.72 18.84 3.91
CA ALA A 286 -10.51 20.05 4.67
C ALA A 286 -11.68 21.03 4.45
N VAL A 287 -11.94 21.83 5.47
CA VAL A 287 -12.91 22.92 5.42
C VAL A 287 -12.15 24.21 5.76
N GLY A 288 -12.32 25.23 4.93
CA GLY A 288 -11.80 26.57 5.16
C GLY A 288 -12.90 27.60 5.13
N PHE A 289 -12.71 28.72 5.83
CA PHE A 289 -13.65 29.83 5.84
C PHE A 289 -13.01 31.03 5.17
N VAL A 290 -13.75 31.72 4.32
CA VAL A 290 -13.35 32.97 3.69
C VAL A 290 -14.17 34.10 4.36
N PHE A 291 -13.46 35.02 4.97
CA PHE A 291 -14.06 36.20 5.61
C PHE A 291 -13.89 37.43 4.72
N GLU A 292 -14.90 38.31 4.69
CA GLU A 292 -14.82 39.55 3.95
C GLU A 292 -13.85 40.57 4.59
N GLY A 293 -13.62 40.47 5.91
CA GLY A 293 -12.73 41.36 6.66
C GLY A 293 -11.29 40.83 6.66
N GLN A 294 -10.33 41.78 6.76
CA GLN A 294 -8.93 41.45 7.02
C GLN A 294 -8.68 41.24 8.52
N ASN A 295 -7.76 40.33 8.87
CA ASN A 295 -7.35 40.04 10.24
C ASN A 295 -8.50 39.59 11.17
N VAL A 296 -9.37 38.76 10.66
CA VAL A 296 -10.48 38.19 11.45
C VAL A 296 -10.00 36.97 12.21
N VAL A 297 -10.21 36.96 13.53
CA VAL A 297 -10.02 35.79 14.40
C VAL A 297 -11.37 35.46 15.01
N MET A 298 -11.95 34.32 14.60
CA MET A 298 -13.26 33.89 15.08
C MET A 298 -13.21 32.42 15.45
N PRO A 299 -13.59 32.06 16.69
CA PRO A 299 -13.76 30.66 17.05
C PRO A 299 -14.99 30.11 16.30
N VAL A 300 -14.81 28.98 15.61
CA VAL A 300 -15.89 28.30 14.87
C VAL A 300 -15.99 26.86 15.32
N ILE A 301 -17.22 26.34 15.37
CA ILE A 301 -17.49 24.93 15.57
C ILE A 301 -18.18 24.44 14.28
N VAL A 302 -17.55 23.48 13.63
CA VAL A 302 -18.11 22.83 12.44
C VAL A 302 -18.82 21.58 12.87
N GLY A 303 -20.04 21.37 12.38
CA GLY A 303 -20.83 20.22 12.75
C GLY A 303 -21.98 19.97 11.79
N GLN A 304 -22.67 18.88 12.04
CA GLN A 304 -23.88 18.49 11.30
C GLN A 304 -25.08 18.52 12.23
N TYR A 305 -26.18 19.10 11.75
CA TYR A 305 -27.45 19.02 12.48
C TYR A 305 -28.06 17.64 12.33
N GLN A 306 -28.23 16.96 13.46
CA GLN A 306 -28.97 15.70 13.52
C GLN A 306 -30.34 15.94 14.14
N THR A 307 -31.39 15.55 13.41
CA THR A 307 -32.77 15.60 13.85
C THR A 307 -33.22 14.23 14.34
N THR A 308 -33.41 14.10 15.62
CA THR A 308 -33.92 12.85 16.21
C THR A 308 -35.43 12.98 16.38
N ARG A 309 -36.20 12.12 15.70
CA ARG A 309 -37.63 11.97 15.95
C ARG A 309 -37.83 11.02 17.12
N SER A 310 -38.47 11.49 18.15
CA SER A 310 -38.88 10.56 19.23
C SER A 310 -39.95 9.60 18.71
N ARG A 311 -39.89 8.35 19.19
CA ARG A 311 -40.88 7.31 18.86
C ARG A 311 -42.20 7.49 19.61
N LYS A 312 -42.29 8.39 20.59
CA LYS A 312 -43.50 8.61 21.38
C LYS A 312 -44.38 9.69 20.73
N PRO A 313 -45.72 9.45 20.59
CA PRO A 313 -46.64 10.46 20.10
C PRO A 313 -46.66 11.68 21.03
N GLY A 314 -46.43 12.89 20.50
CA GLY A 314 -46.47 14.16 21.25
C GLY A 314 -45.12 14.69 21.73
N GLU A 315 -44.03 13.97 21.53
CA GLU A 315 -42.70 14.45 21.91
C GLU A 315 -42.05 15.32 20.80
N ARG A 316 -41.37 16.40 21.23
CA ARG A 316 -40.79 17.38 20.31
C ARG A 316 -39.62 16.76 19.53
N VAL A 317 -39.53 17.12 18.24
CA VAL A 317 -38.35 16.85 17.41
C VAL A 317 -37.18 17.66 17.97
N VAL A 318 -36.12 16.96 18.37
CA VAL A 318 -34.92 17.62 18.90
C VAL A 318 -33.84 17.61 17.82
N THR A 319 -33.42 18.79 17.42
CA THR A 319 -32.29 18.99 16.48
C THR A 319 -31.07 19.40 17.31
N ARG A 320 -29.98 18.68 17.16
CA ARG A 320 -28.70 18.96 17.86
C ARG A 320 -27.58 19.08 16.85
N LEU A 321 -26.69 20.05 17.07
CA LEU A 321 -25.45 20.15 16.35
C LEU A 321 -24.50 19.05 16.88
N GLN A 322 -24.05 18.18 16.00
CA GLN A 322 -23.00 17.20 16.26
C GLN A 322 -21.71 17.72 15.65
N PRO A 323 -20.68 18.07 16.43
CA PRO A 323 -19.38 18.48 15.91
C PRO A 323 -18.75 17.34 15.09
N ILE A 324 -18.02 17.73 14.04
CA ILE A 324 -17.26 16.81 13.16
C ILE A 324 -15.83 16.76 13.66
#